data_61b26378a488ac244fc9f4a31b20e23f
#
_entry.id   61b26378a488ac244fc9f4a31b20e23f
#
_cell.length_a   1.000
_cell.length_b   1.000
_cell.length_c   1.000
_cell.angle_alpha   90.00
_cell.angle_beta   90.00
_cell.angle_gamma   90.00
#
_symmetry.space_group_name_H-M   'P 1'
#
loop_
_entity.id
_entity.type
_entity.pdbx_description
1 polymer ?
#
loop_
_entity_poly.entity_id
_entity_poly.type
_entity_poly.pdbx_seq_one_letter_code
_entity_poly.pdbx_strand_id
1 'polypeptide(L)'
;MREMLRKIKADVILSAILCIILGIVLFVYTAQATNLICTILALFLIVMGAGHIVTYLLNKNKNTVRLICGIIVLVIGVWILANPAVVISLIPAIIGVILLLHGIEGIRLAVDTKQANDTAWISGLILSVITIIFGLVLIVRAFEAAQIAFKVVGIALIYDGVSKLFIVSRAAKATRNMEQDFNAVDGEAK
;
A
#
# COMPACT_ATOMS: atom_id res chain seq x y z
N MET A 1 -34.73 -10.76 2.85
CA MET A 1 -33.58 -11.39 2.19
C MET A 1 -33.21 -10.70 0.87
N ARG A 2 -34.15 -10.43 -0.04
CA ARG A 2 -33.91 -9.74 -1.33
C ARG A 2 -33.31 -8.33 -1.20
N GLU A 3 -33.72 -7.53 -0.24
CA GLU A 3 -33.19 -6.19 -0.01
C GLU A 3 -31.74 -6.19 0.49
N MET A 4 -31.39 -7.13 1.37
CA MET A 4 -30.00 -7.30 1.84
C MET A 4 -29.05 -7.68 0.70
N LEU A 5 -29.45 -8.65 -0.14
CA LEU A 5 -28.65 -9.07 -1.31
C LEU A 5 -28.50 -7.94 -2.33
N ARG A 6 -29.51 -7.08 -2.50
CA ARG A 6 -29.46 -5.93 -3.40
C ARG A 6 -28.54 -4.82 -2.86
N LYS A 7 -28.53 -4.58 -1.57
CA LYS A 7 -27.59 -3.64 -0.92
C LYS A 7 -26.14 -4.14 -1.03
N ILE A 8 -25.88 -5.41 -0.69
CA ILE A 8 -24.55 -6.00 -0.82
C ILE A 8 -24.01 -5.94 -2.27
N LYS A 9 -24.88 -6.21 -3.26
CA LYS A 9 -24.51 -6.08 -4.69
C LYS A 9 -24.15 -4.64 -5.05
N ALA A 10 -24.93 -3.65 -4.61
CA ALA A 10 -24.66 -2.24 -4.87
C ALA A 10 -23.37 -1.77 -4.22
N ASP A 11 -23.09 -2.17 -2.98
CA ASP A 11 -21.87 -1.82 -2.26
C ASP A 11 -20.63 -2.42 -2.92
N VAL A 12 -20.71 -3.67 -3.40
CA VAL A 12 -19.57 -4.31 -4.10
C VAL A 12 -19.32 -3.69 -5.46
N ILE A 13 -20.37 -3.32 -6.21
CA ILE A 13 -20.24 -2.63 -7.50
C ILE A 13 -19.62 -1.24 -7.29
N LEU A 14 -20.09 -0.50 -6.29
CA LEU A 14 -19.54 0.82 -5.95
C LEU A 14 -18.05 0.71 -5.56
N SER A 15 -17.72 -0.25 -4.70
CA SER A 15 -16.33 -0.53 -4.32
C SER A 15 -15.47 -0.91 -5.53
N ALA A 16 -15.98 -1.73 -6.45
CA ALA A 16 -15.25 -2.13 -7.65
C ALA A 16 -14.97 -0.94 -8.58
N ILE A 17 -15.96 -0.07 -8.79
CA ILE A 17 -15.81 1.14 -9.60
C ILE A 17 -14.78 2.08 -8.96
N LEU A 18 -14.86 2.28 -7.64
CA LEU A 18 -13.89 3.10 -6.91
C LEU A 18 -12.46 2.54 -7.03
N CYS A 19 -12.28 1.21 -6.92
CA CYS A 19 -10.99 0.57 -7.10
C CYS A 19 -10.42 0.80 -8.50
N ILE A 20 -11.25 0.69 -9.55
CA ILE A 20 -10.83 0.92 -10.93
C ILE A 20 -10.42 2.39 -11.12
N ILE A 21 -11.24 3.34 -10.66
CA ILE A 21 -10.95 4.77 -10.80
C ILE A 21 -9.66 5.12 -10.05
N LEU A 22 -9.53 4.68 -8.79
CA LEU A 22 -8.32 4.90 -8.00
C LEU A 22 -7.09 4.25 -8.65
N GLY A 23 -7.23 3.03 -9.19
CA GLY A 23 -6.14 2.34 -9.88
C GLY A 23 -5.68 3.09 -11.13
N ILE A 24 -6.62 3.61 -11.95
CA ILE A 24 -6.29 4.42 -13.14
C ILE A 24 -5.61 5.73 -12.72
N VAL A 25 -6.13 6.42 -11.73
CA VAL A 25 -5.54 7.68 -11.22
C VAL A 25 -4.13 7.41 -10.70
N LEU A 26 -3.93 6.35 -9.94
CA LEU A 26 -2.62 6.00 -9.39
C LEU A 26 -1.63 5.60 -10.49
N PHE A 27 -2.09 4.93 -11.53
CA PHE A 27 -1.24 4.52 -12.66
C PHE A 27 -0.83 5.70 -13.55
N VAL A 28 -1.79 6.56 -13.93
CA VAL A 28 -1.56 7.68 -14.86
C VAL A 28 -0.89 8.86 -14.18
N TYR A 29 -1.36 9.20 -12.97
CA TYR A 29 -0.92 10.38 -12.23
C TYR A 29 -0.08 10.03 -11.00
N THR A 30 0.78 9.01 -11.09
CA THR A 30 1.57 8.50 -9.96
C THR A 30 2.28 9.60 -9.18
N ALA A 31 3.01 10.50 -9.85
CA ALA A 31 3.76 11.57 -9.20
C ALA A 31 2.84 12.59 -8.51
N GLN A 32 1.71 12.92 -9.13
CA GLN A 32 0.75 13.87 -8.57
C GLN A 32 -0.05 13.24 -7.42
N ALA A 33 -0.48 11.99 -7.57
CA ALA A 33 -1.15 11.24 -6.52
C ALA A 33 -0.25 11.08 -5.28
N THR A 34 1.02 10.81 -5.50
CA THR A 34 2.04 10.71 -4.45
C THR A 34 2.20 12.04 -3.70
N ASN A 35 2.32 13.16 -4.41
CA ASN A 35 2.40 14.48 -3.79
C ASN A 35 1.11 14.83 -3.02
N LEU A 36 -0.05 14.48 -3.55
CA LEU A 36 -1.34 14.69 -2.91
C LEU A 36 -1.45 13.92 -1.58
N ILE A 37 -1.05 12.64 -1.57
CA ILE A 37 -1.04 11.81 -0.36
C ILE A 37 -0.12 12.42 0.70
N CYS A 38 1.09 12.84 0.31
CA CYS A 38 2.01 13.48 1.24
C CYS A 38 1.51 14.83 1.76
N THR A 39 0.85 15.62 0.91
CA THR A 39 0.26 16.90 1.31
C THR A 39 -0.87 16.70 2.33
N ILE A 40 -1.74 15.72 2.11
CA ILE A 40 -2.82 15.38 3.06
C ILE A 40 -2.23 14.91 4.39
N LEU A 41 -1.22 14.03 4.34
CA LEU A 41 -0.54 13.54 5.54
C LEU A 41 0.15 14.68 6.30
N ALA A 42 0.86 15.56 5.60
CA ALA A 42 1.54 16.71 6.17
C ALA A 42 0.54 17.68 6.84
N LEU A 43 -0.58 17.97 6.15
CA LEU A 43 -1.64 18.82 6.68
C LEU A 43 -2.26 18.22 7.96
N PHE A 44 -2.51 16.92 7.95
CA PHE A 44 -3.01 16.21 9.13
C PHE A 44 -2.04 16.30 10.32
N LEU A 45 -0.74 16.11 10.10
CA LEU A 45 0.28 16.24 11.14
C LEU A 45 0.39 17.68 11.65
N ILE A 46 0.31 18.69 10.76
CA ILE A 46 0.35 20.11 11.14
C ILE A 46 -0.86 20.44 12.03
N VAL A 47 -2.07 20.03 11.64
CA VAL A 47 -3.28 20.25 12.42
C VAL A 47 -3.20 19.56 13.78
N MET A 48 -2.69 18.32 13.81
CA MET A 48 -2.53 17.56 15.04
C MET A 48 -1.48 18.19 15.97
N GLY A 49 -0.32 18.61 15.42
CA GLY A 49 0.73 19.32 16.15
C GLY A 49 0.25 20.66 16.71
N ALA A 50 -0.46 21.44 15.90
CA ALA A 50 -1.07 22.70 16.33
C ALA A 50 -2.12 22.48 17.44
N GLY A 51 -2.95 21.43 17.32
CA GLY A 51 -3.92 21.05 18.36
C GLY A 51 -3.27 20.73 19.70
N HIS A 52 -2.11 20.04 19.70
CA HIS A 52 -1.34 19.79 20.92
C HIS A 52 -0.82 21.08 21.57
N ILE A 53 -0.36 22.03 20.75
CA ILE A 53 0.14 23.32 21.21
C ILE A 53 -1.02 24.18 21.80
N VAL A 54 -2.15 24.26 21.08
CA VAL A 54 -3.34 24.98 21.53
C VAL A 54 -3.86 24.40 22.86
N THR A 55 -3.93 23.07 22.97
CA THR A 55 -4.36 22.40 24.19
C THR A 55 -3.43 22.71 25.37
N TYR A 56 -2.13 22.83 25.13
CA TYR A 56 -1.16 23.23 26.15
C TYR A 56 -1.39 24.67 26.60
N LEU A 57 -1.69 25.58 25.67
CA LEU A 57 -1.94 27.00 26.01
C LEU A 57 -3.25 27.19 26.78
N LEU A 58 -4.27 26.39 26.49
CA LEU A 58 -5.59 26.48 27.13
C LEU A 58 -5.66 25.74 28.47
N ASN A 59 -4.80 24.77 28.71
CA ASN A 59 -4.85 23.92 29.89
C ASN A 59 -3.96 24.46 31.02
N LYS A 60 -4.52 24.65 32.20
CA LYS A 60 -3.83 25.11 33.43
C LYS A 60 -2.73 24.12 33.89
N ASN A 61 -2.81 22.87 33.51
CA ASN A 61 -1.80 21.81 33.78
C ASN A 61 -0.75 21.78 32.66
N LYS A 62 0.32 22.51 32.85
CA LYS A 62 1.44 22.67 31.89
C LYS A 62 2.25 21.36 31.77
N ASN A 63 1.74 20.37 31.05
CA ASN A 63 2.52 19.18 30.68
C ASN A 63 3.52 19.53 29.57
N THR A 64 4.75 19.84 29.95
CA THR A 64 5.86 20.19 29.05
C THR A 64 6.10 19.11 27.98
N VAL A 65 5.87 17.84 28.30
CA VAL A 65 5.99 16.73 27.37
C VAL A 65 5.01 16.89 26.19
N ARG A 66 3.78 17.33 26.43
CA ARG A 66 2.76 17.54 25.39
C ARG A 66 3.15 18.69 24.45
N LEU A 67 3.77 19.73 24.97
CA LEU A 67 4.29 20.85 24.17
C LEU A 67 5.42 20.38 23.25
N ILE A 68 6.40 19.66 23.81
CA ILE A 68 7.54 19.13 23.04
C ILE A 68 7.06 18.20 21.92
N CYS A 69 6.15 17.26 22.22
CA CYS A 69 5.56 16.39 21.20
C CYS A 69 4.81 17.19 20.12
N GLY A 70 4.04 18.21 20.50
CA GLY A 70 3.31 19.08 19.58
C GLY A 70 4.25 19.81 18.62
N ILE A 71 5.35 20.38 19.13
CA ILE A 71 6.36 21.06 18.31
C ILE A 71 7.05 20.09 17.36
N ILE A 72 7.46 18.92 17.84
CA ILE A 72 8.12 17.90 17.01
C ILE A 72 7.20 17.47 15.86
N VAL A 73 5.94 17.15 16.15
CA VAL A 73 4.95 16.73 15.14
C VAL A 73 4.69 17.84 14.13
N LEU A 74 4.60 19.09 14.58
CA LEU A 74 4.40 20.24 13.71
C LEU A 74 5.60 20.46 12.78
N VAL A 75 6.84 20.42 13.31
CA VAL A 75 8.07 20.57 12.52
C VAL A 75 8.18 19.46 11.48
N ILE A 76 7.88 18.20 11.85
CA ILE A 76 7.86 17.08 10.92
C ILE A 76 6.80 17.29 9.82
N GLY A 77 5.59 17.74 10.18
CA GLY A 77 4.53 18.02 9.21
C GLY A 77 4.93 19.10 8.19
N VAL A 78 5.54 20.19 8.64
CA VAL A 78 6.04 21.25 7.76
C VAL A 78 7.18 20.74 6.87
N TRP A 79 8.09 19.93 7.41
CA TRP A 79 9.19 19.34 6.65
C TRP A 79 8.71 18.38 5.54
N ILE A 80 7.70 17.54 5.84
CA ILE A 80 7.05 16.67 4.87
C ILE A 80 6.40 17.48 3.75
N LEU A 81 5.74 18.58 4.08
CA LEU A 81 5.11 19.47 3.10
C LEU A 81 6.13 20.10 2.14
N ALA A 82 7.31 20.47 2.68
CA ALA A 82 8.39 21.02 1.86
C ALA A 82 9.10 20.00 0.99
N ASN A 83 9.17 18.71 1.42
CA ASN A 83 9.93 17.66 0.75
C ASN A 83 9.16 16.34 0.65
N PRO A 84 8.04 16.29 -0.09
CA PRO A 84 7.21 15.08 -0.19
C PRO A 84 7.96 13.90 -0.81
N ALA A 85 8.87 14.15 -1.74
CA ALA A 85 9.67 13.12 -2.40
C ALA A 85 10.57 12.33 -1.44
N VAL A 86 11.13 13.00 -0.42
CA VAL A 86 12.02 12.37 0.56
C VAL A 86 11.23 11.35 1.41
N VAL A 87 10.03 11.71 1.85
CA VAL A 87 9.20 10.83 2.69
C VAL A 87 8.83 9.53 1.96
N ILE A 88 8.49 9.65 0.68
CA ILE A 88 8.09 8.49 -0.12
C ILE A 88 9.28 7.59 -0.42
N SER A 89 10.46 8.16 -0.64
CA SER A 89 11.69 7.41 -0.89
C SER A 89 12.23 6.70 0.34
N LEU A 90 11.81 7.07 1.56
CA LEU A 90 12.26 6.42 2.79
C LEU A 90 11.96 4.92 2.81
N ILE A 91 10.77 4.49 2.37
CA ILE A 91 10.38 3.08 2.40
C ILE A 91 11.29 2.24 1.49
N PRO A 92 11.46 2.55 0.18
CA PRO A 92 12.40 1.82 -0.67
C PRO A 92 13.85 1.91 -0.20
N ALA A 93 14.27 3.06 0.36
CA ALA A 93 15.62 3.21 0.88
C ALA A 93 15.88 2.27 2.08
N ILE A 94 14.96 2.18 3.02
CA ILE A 94 15.05 1.25 4.17
C ILE A 94 15.08 -0.20 3.67
N ILE A 95 14.21 -0.56 2.73
CA ILE A 95 14.21 -1.89 2.11
C ILE A 95 15.56 -2.16 1.44
N GLY A 96 16.13 -1.19 0.73
CA GLY A 96 17.44 -1.29 0.10
C GLY A 96 18.55 -1.56 1.11
N VAL A 97 18.55 -0.88 2.26
CA VAL A 97 19.51 -1.12 3.35
C VAL A 97 19.35 -2.55 3.91
N ILE A 98 18.13 -3.00 4.13
CA ILE A 98 17.86 -4.36 4.60
C ILE A 98 18.37 -5.40 3.60
N LEU A 99 18.12 -5.20 2.29
CA LEU A 99 18.63 -6.09 1.25
C LEU A 99 20.16 -6.11 1.20
N LEU A 100 20.85 -4.98 1.41
CA LEU A 100 22.30 -4.95 1.50
C LEU A 100 22.80 -5.81 2.65
N LEU A 101 22.21 -5.68 3.83
CA LEU A 101 22.58 -6.49 5.00
C LEU A 101 22.36 -7.98 4.73
N HIS A 102 21.20 -8.36 4.19
CA HIS A 102 20.91 -9.75 3.81
C HIS A 102 21.84 -10.27 2.72
N GLY A 103 22.21 -9.44 1.74
CA GLY A 103 23.15 -9.82 0.71
C GLY A 103 24.56 -10.09 1.25
N ILE A 104 25.04 -9.28 2.20
CA ILE A 104 26.32 -9.48 2.87
C ILE A 104 26.30 -10.77 3.71
N GLU A 105 25.21 -11.02 4.44
CA GLU A 105 25.00 -12.25 5.19
C GLU A 105 24.96 -13.48 4.29
N GLY A 106 24.28 -13.38 3.15
CA GLY A 106 24.22 -14.44 2.14
C GLY A 106 25.58 -14.78 1.53
N ILE A 107 26.48 -13.81 1.33
CA ILE A 107 27.85 -14.07 0.91
C ILE A 107 28.62 -14.87 1.98
N ARG A 108 28.48 -14.50 3.25
CA ARG A 108 29.10 -15.25 4.35
C ARG A 108 28.65 -16.69 4.37
N LEU A 109 27.33 -16.91 4.29
CA LEU A 109 26.72 -18.24 4.25
C LEU A 109 27.22 -19.06 3.05
N ALA A 110 27.32 -18.45 1.86
CA ALA A 110 27.84 -19.11 0.68
C ALA A 110 29.34 -19.56 0.85
N VAL A 111 30.16 -18.73 1.50
CA VAL A 111 31.53 -19.07 1.80
C VAL A 111 31.63 -20.22 2.80
N ASP A 112 30.80 -20.23 3.84
CA ASP A 112 30.75 -21.31 4.83
C ASP A 112 30.29 -22.63 4.18
N THR A 113 29.30 -22.58 3.29
CA THR A 113 28.80 -23.72 2.49
C THR A 113 29.91 -24.30 1.58
N LYS A 114 30.73 -23.43 0.99
CA LYS A 114 31.92 -23.88 0.21
C LYS A 114 32.89 -24.68 1.05
N GLN A 115 33.14 -24.29 2.29
CA GLN A 115 34.02 -25.01 3.20
C GLN A 115 33.51 -26.40 3.59
N ALA A 116 32.16 -26.56 3.57
CA ALA A 116 31.47 -27.83 3.78
C ALA A 116 31.43 -28.76 2.54
N ASN A 117 32.10 -28.38 1.45
CA ASN A 117 32.19 -29.16 0.20
C ASN A 117 30.81 -29.37 -0.50
N ASP A 118 29.85 -28.53 -0.28
CA ASP A 118 28.51 -28.57 -0.91
C ASP A 118 28.53 -27.81 -2.26
N THR A 119 27.95 -28.39 -3.27
CA THR A 119 27.91 -27.80 -4.64
C THR A 119 27.02 -26.56 -4.72
N ALA A 120 26.15 -26.31 -3.72
CA ALA A 120 25.18 -25.22 -3.70
C ALA A 120 25.79 -23.82 -3.41
N TRP A 121 27.06 -23.72 -3.03
CA TRP A 121 27.68 -22.44 -2.68
C TRP A 121 27.67 -21.40 -3.82
N ILE A 122 27.81 -21.87 -5.08
CA ILE A 122 27.83 -20.98 -6.26
C ILE A 122 26.47 -20.28 -6.43
N SER A 123 25.39 -21.04 -6.30
CA SER A 123 24.03 -20.47 -6.41
C SER A 123 23.73 -19.47 -5.29
N GLY A 124 24.17 -19.78 -4.06
CA GLY A 124 24.07 -18.87 -2.92
C GLY A 124 24.83 -17.57 -3.14
N LEU A 125 26.05 -17.65 -3.66
CA LEU A 125 26.89 -16.49 -3.94
C LEU A 125 26.30 -15.60 -5.04
N ILE A 126 25.82 -16.18 -6.15
CA ILE A 126 25.19 -15.45 -7.24
C ILE A 126 23.94 -14.72 -6.72
N LEU A 127 23.08 -15.41 -5.97
CA LEU A 127 21.87 -14.81 -5.41
C LEU A 127 22.18 -13.66 -4.47
N SER A 128 23.20 -13.81 -3.63
CA SER A 128 23.63 -12.76 -2.68
C SER A 128 24.17 -11.53 -3.40
N VAL A 129 24.96 -11.70 -4.46
CA VAL A 129 25.46 -10.58 -5.29
C VAL A 129 24.31 -9.85 -5.97
N ILE A 130 23.34 -10.58 -6.53
CA ILE A 130 22.14 -9.98 -7.15
C ILE A 130 21.36 -9.18 -6.10
N THR A 131 21.20 -9.71 -4.88
CA THR A 131 20.48 -9.04 -3.79
C THR A 131 21.18 -7.73 -3.38
N ILE A 132 22.53 -7.72 -3.31
CA ILE A 132 23.31 -6.51 -3.02
C ILE A 132 23.12 -5.46 -4.11
N ILE A 133 23.22 -5.86 -5.39
CA ILE A 133 23.03 -4.94 -6.52
C ILE A 133 21.61 -4.33 -6.47
N PHE A 134 20.63 -5.17 -6.21
CA PHE A 134 19.23 -4.72 -6.10
C PHE A 134 19.02 -3.77 -4.92
N GLY A 135 19.60 -4.06 -3.76
CA GLY A 135 19.59 -3.18 -2.60
C GLY A 135 20.25 -1.82 -2.88
N LEU A 136 21.40 -1.82 -3.59
CA LEU A 136 22.08 -0.59 -3.97
C LEU A 136 21.24 0.26 -4.94
N VAL A 137 20.63 -0.36 -5.94
CA VAL A 137 19.73 0.33 -6.88
C VAL A 137 18.54 0.95 -6.15
N LEU A 138 17.95 0.22 -5.18
CA LEU A 138 16.85 0.73 -4.37
C LEU A 138 17.23 1.94 -3.52
N ILE A 139 18.45 2.02 -3.01
CA ILE A 139 18.92 3.17 -2.25
C ILE A 139 19.17 4.37 -3.17
N VAL A 140 19.89 4.17 -4.27
CA VAL A 140 20.28 5.25 -5.19
C VAL A 140 19.07 5.82 -5.92
N ARG A 141 18.09 4.97 -6.27
CA ARG A 141 16.88 5.36 -7.01
C ARG A 141 15.60 5.13 -6.21
N ALA A 142 15.65 5.40 -4.92
CA ALA A 142 14.54 5.15 -4.00
C ALA A 142 13.24 5.84 -4.42
N PHE A 143 13.30 7.06 -4.94
CA PHE A 143 12.12 7.79 -5.40
C PHE A 143 11.50 7.17 -6.66
N GLU A 144 12.32 6.76 -7.63
CA GLU A 144 11.85 6.07 -8.84
C GLU A 144 11.26 4.70 -8.49
N ALA A 145 11.91 3.97 -7.58
CA ALA A 145 11.42 2.69 -7.10
C ALA A 145 10.05 2.82 -6.41
N ALA A 146 9.84 3.86 -5.60
CA ALA A 146 8.54 4.17 -5.01
C ALA A 146 7.47 4.44 -6.08
N GLN A 147 7.79 5.21 -7.12
CA GLN A 147 6.85 5.47 -8.21
C GLN A 147 6.47 4.19 -8.96
N ILE A 148 7.44 3.30 -9.22
CA ILE A 148 7.17 1.99 -9.84
C ILE A 148 6.24 1.16 -8.95
N ALA A 149 6.49 1.12 -7.64
CA ALA A 149 5.63 0.42 -6.69
C ALA A 149 4.18 0.95 -6.72
N PHE A 150 3.98 2.27 -6.75
CA PHE A 150 2.64 2.86 -6.88
C PHE A 150 1.96 2.51 -8.21
N LYS A 151 2.70 2.45 -9.33
CA LYS A 151 2.16 1.99 -10.62
C LYS A 151 1.70 0.54 -10.56
N VAL A 152 2.50 -0.33 -9.93
CA VAL A 152 2.15 -1.75 -9.74
C VAL A 152 0.90 -1.89 -8.87
N VAL A 153 0.80 -1.13 -7.79
CA VAL A 153 -0.40 -1.07 -6.95
C VAL A 153 -1.61 -0.57 -7.76
N GLY A 154 -1.43 0.44 -8.62
CA GLY A 154 -2.49 0.92 -9.51
C GLY A 154 -3.02 -0.18 -10.44
N ILE A 155 -2.13 -0.97 -11.06
CA ILE A 155 -2.51 -2.12 -11.90
C ILE A 155 -3.24 -3.17 -11.06
N ALA A 156 -2.75 -3.49 -9.88
CA ALA A 156 -3.38 -4.46 -8.97
C ALA A 156 -4.79 -4.03 -8.56
N LEU A 157 -5.01 -2.74 -8.29
CA LEU A 157 -6.33 -2.19 -7.98
C LEU A 157 -7.30 -2.26 -9.18
N ILE A 158 -6.82 -2.02 -10.40
CA ILE A 158 -7.64 -2.19 -11.62
C ILE A 158 -8.05 -3.66 -11.76
N TYR A 159 -7.10 -4.58 -11.59
CA TYR A 159 -7.38 -6.02 -11.66
C TYR A 159 -8.39 -6.46 -10.59
N ASP A 160 -8.24 -6.00 -9.34
CA ASP A 160 -9.16 -6.29 -8.24
C ASP A 160 -10.58 -5.76 -8.53
N GLY A 161 -10.68 -4.51 -9.02
CA GLY A 161 -11.95 -3.91 -9.40
C GLY A 161 -12.66 -4.67 -10.54
N VAL A 162 -11.93 -5.05 -11.59
CA VAL A 162 -12.47 -5.84 -12.70
C VAL A 162 -12.89 -7.23 -12.22
N SER A 163 -12.08 -7.89 -11.39
CA SER A 163 -12.38 -9.19 -10.81
C SER A 163 -13.67 -9.16 -9.97
N LYS A 164 -13.85 -8.14 -9.12
CA LYS A 164 -15.08 -7.94 -8.34
C LYS A 164 -16.31 -7.76 -9.22
N LEU A 165 -16.22 -6.98 -10.30
CA LEU A 165 -17.33 -6.81 -11.25
C LEU A 165 -17.70 -8.14 -11.92
N PHE A 166 -16.71 -8.93 -12.30
CA PHE A 166 -16.93 -10.24 -12.92
C PHE A 166 -17.62 -11.22 -11.96
N ILE A 167 -17.16 -11.27 -10.70
CA ILE A 167 -17.74 -12.14 -9.67
C ILE A 167 -19.20 -11.74 -9.40
N VAL A 168 -19.49 -10.43 -9.25
CA VAL A 168 -20.86 -9.95 -9.00
C VAL A 168 -21.77 -10.24 -10.18
N SER A 169 -21.30 -10.08 -11.42
CA SER A 169 -22.09 -10.37 -12.61
C SER A 169 -22.46 -11.85 -12.71
N ARG A 170 -21.53 -12.76 -12.38
CA ARG A 170 -21.79 -14.21 -12.33
C ARG A 170 -22.74 -14.59 -11.19
N ALA A 171 -22.55 -14.04 -10.00
CA ALA A 171 -23.43 -14.27 -8.86
C ALA A 171 -24.88 -13.79 -9.15
N ALA A 172 -25.02 -12.64 -9.84
CA ALA A 172 -26.32 -12.15 -10.28
C ALA A 172 -27.03 -13.08 -11.24
N LYS A 173 -26.28 -13.66 -12.21
CA LYS A 173 -26.82 -14.61 -13.18
C LYS A 173 -27.24 -15.94 -12.52
N ALA A 174 -26.43 -16.45 -11.62
CA ALA A 174 -26.75 -17.69 -10.88
C ALA A 174 -28.00 -17.55 -10.01
N THR A 175 -28.17 -16.42 -9.33
CA THR A 175 -29.37 -16.15 -8.51
C THR A 175 -30.63 -16.05 -9.40
N ARG A 176 -30.50 -15.47 -10.59
CA ARG A 176 -31.63 -15.34 -11.53
C ARG A 176 -32.06 -16.68 -12.10
N ASN A 177 -31.12 -17.57 -12.40
CA ASN A 177 -31.43 -18.91 -12.89
C ASN A 177 -32.12 -19.76 -11.81
N MET A 178 -31.64 -19.72 -10.56
CA MET A 178 -32.31 -20.40 -9.44
C MET A 178 -33.74 -19.93 -9.21
N GLU A 179 -34.01 -18.62 -9.40
CA GLU A 179 -35.33 -18.06 -9.24
C GLU A 179 -36.29 -18.47 -10.40
N GLN A 180 -35.74 -18.65 -11.60
CA GLN A 180 -36.50 -19.17 -12.75
C GLN A 180 -36.85 -20.64 -12.58
N ASP A 181 -35.88 -21.47 -12.11
CA ASP A 181 -36.11 -22.89 -11.86
C ASP A 181 -37.14 -23.09 -10.74
N PHE A 182 -37.09 -22.30 -9.68
CA PHE A 182 -38.07 -22.36 -8.59
C PHE A 182 -39.49 -22.01 -9.05
N ASN A 183 -39.62 -20.94 -9.85
CA ASN A 183 -40.93 -20.54 -10.39
C ASN A 183 -41.48 -21.53 -11.42
N ALA A 184 -40.61 -22.26 -12.13
CA ALA A 184 -41.03 -23.32 -13.06
C ALA A 184 -41.64 -24.52 -12.30
N VAL A 185 -40.98 -24.94 -11.21
CA VAL A 185 -41.45 -26.05 -10.36
C VAL A 185 -42.77 -25.72 -9.67
N ASP A 186 -42.96 -24.48 -9.16
CA ASP A 186 -44.20 -24.04 -8.54
C ASP A 186 -45.33 -23.87 -9.55
N GLY A 187 -45.04 -23.62 -10.84
CA GLY A 187 -46.00 -23.52 -11.93
C GLY A 187 -46.55 -24.89 -12.41
N GLU A 188 -45.76 -25.94 -12.31
CA GLU A 188 -46.18 -27.32 -12.66
C GLU A 188 -46.97 -28.02 -11.54
N ALA A 189 -46.90 -27.50 -10.29
CA ALA A 189 -47.62 -28.05 -9.13
C ALA A 189 -49.07 -27.51 -8.96
N LYS A 190 -49.57 -26.69 -9.89
CA LYS A 190 -50.93 -26.15 -9.92
C LYS A 190 -51.71 -26.71 -11.11
#